data_9aed817c3ed2ce6d09fe840e341f22ae
#
_entry.id   9aed817c3ed2ce6d09fe840e341f22ae
#
_cell.length_a   1.000
_cell.length_b   1.000
_cell.length_c   1.000
_cell.angle_alpha   90.00
_cell.angle_beta   90.00
_cell.angle_gamma   90.00
#
_symmetry.space_group_name_H-M   'P 1'
#
loop_
_entity.id
_entity.type
_entity.pdbx_description
1 polymer ?
#
loop_
_entity_poly.entity_id
_entity_poly.type
_entity_poly.pdbx_seq_one_letter_code
_entity_poly.pdbx_strand_id
1 'polypeptide(L)'
;MTYTEAVKWLYDAVPNFQRDGGSTNYKIGLEGPQELWEYLNCPGHSIPTIHIAGTNGKGSSTHLLASGMKEMGLRVGVFSSPHLFDFRERAKIGSEMISQEFVARWVTQHVSAFKERGNSFFELTMMLAMSWFEDQQVDWIILETGMGGRLDATNICSPEICLITNIGLDHQQFLGNDRRTIAGEKAGIIKAGVPVVVVEKDAETKEAFIDVSSAKGAPLFWATSYDLPSDLKGSYQKHNINGAAAVLDLLFPESKSLWSLGFTRVRENTGFFGRWTPICESPRVVVDTGHNSAAFTFLVKQAAAECRGRQHWVLGAAADKDFSAVLKQLPKEANYYWTATSNNRTLPAEGLSEIGSKFELNGRQYDNVNSALEAAKIAAEEGDLIIVAGSNFVVADLQL
;
A
#
# COMPACT_ATOMS: atom_id res chain seq x y z
N MET A 1 -26.58 1.59 -13.53
CA MET A 1 -25.47 2.54 -13.70
C MET A 1 -24.44 1.95 -14.63
N THR A 2 -23.80 2.77 -15.45
CA THR A 2 -22.56 2.40 -16.12
C THR A 2 -21.42 2.29 -15.11
N TYR A 3 -20.28 1.71 -15.48
CA TYR A 3 -19.09 1.65 -14.63
C TYR A 3 -18.64 3.04 -14.15
N THR A 4 -18.56 3.98 -15.09
CA THR A 4 -18.15 5.37 -14.78
C THR A 4 -19.09 6.05 -13.78
N GLU A 5 -20.41 5.85 -13.93
CA GLU A 5 -21.41 6.37 -12.99
C GLU A 5 -21.29 5.71 -11.61
N ALA A 6 -21.05 4.39 -11.56
CA ALA A 6 -20.90 3.64 -10.32
C ALA A 6 -19.66 4.08 -9.54
N VAL A 7 -18.51 4.18 -10.21
CA VAL A 7 -17.26 4.66 -9.61
C VAL A 7 -17.39 6.11 -9.16
N LYS A 8 -17.97 6.98 -10.01
CA LYS A 8 -18.22 8.38 -9.62
C LYS A 8 -19.12 8.46 -8.38
N TRP A 9 -20.16 7.63 -8.30
CA TRP A 9 -21.01 7.57 -7.12
C TRP A 9 -20.25 7.15 -5.86
N LEU A 10 -19.40 6.11 -5.95
CA LEU A 10 -18.55 5.68 -4.82
C LEU A 10 -17.61 6.79 -4.35
N TYR A 11 -17.12 7.64 -5.24
CA TYR A 11 -16.26 8.76 -4.85
C TYR A 11 -17.02 9.95 -4.26
N ASP A 12 -18.17 10.29 -4.80
CA ASP A 12 -18.84 11.56 -4.53
C ASP A 12 -19.92 11.45 -3.45
N ALA A 13 -20.62 10.32 -3.39
CA ALA A 13 -21.82 10.17 -2.56
C ALA A 13 -21.56 9.62 -1.15
N VAL A 14 -20.33 9.19 -0.86
CA VAL A 14 -19.97 8.58 0.43
C VAL A 14 -18.73 9.26 1.03
N PRO A 15 -18.58 9.25 2.39
CA PRO A 15 -17.40 9.78 3.04
C PRO A 15 -16.13 9.11 2.52
N ASN A 16 -15.19 9.87 2.00
CA ASN A 16 -13.98 9.37 1.37
C ASN A 16 -12.73 10.09 1.92
N PHE A 17 -12.02 9.41 2.81
CA PHE A 17 -10.80 9.94 3.40
C PHE A 17 -9.73 10.31 2.35
N GLN A 18 -9.62 9.56 1.26
CA GLN A 18 -8.64 9.84 0.22
C GLN A 18 -8.96 11.09 -0.60
N ARG A 19 -10.25 11.45 -0.74
CA ARG A 19 -10.68 12.67 -1.41
C ARG A 19 -10.68 13.87 -0.46
N ASP A 20 -11.27 13.70 0.72
CA ASP A 20 -11.66 14.83 1.57
C ASP A 20 -10.63 15.13 2.66
N GLY A 21 -9.78 14.15 3.02
CA GLY A 21 -8.85 14.26 4.14
C GLY A 21 -9.57 14.49 5.48
N GLY A 22 -8.79 14.70 6.54
CA GLY A 22 -9.29 15.15 7.84
C GLY A 22 -10.04 14.10 8.68
N SER A 23 -10.23 14.44 9.96
CA SER A 23 -10.84 13.54 10.96
C SER A 23 -12.37 13.41 10.84
N THR A 24 -13.05 14.36 10.21
CA THR A 24 -14.51 14.43 10.15
C THR A 24 -15.15 13.32 9.31
N ASN A 25 -14.39 12.76 8.37
CA ASN A 25 -14.88 11.73 7.45
C ASN A 25 -14.34 10.32 7.77
N TYR A 26 -13.59 10.17 8.85
CA TYR A 26 -13.13 8.87 9.34
C TYR A 26 -14.11 8.31 10.37
N LYS A 27 -14.88 7.31 9.96
CA LYS A 27 -15.74 6.56 10.87
C LYS A 27 -14.91 5.58 11.69
N ILE A 28 -14.92 5.76 12.99
CA ILE A 28 -14.21 4.90 13.95
C ILE A 28 -15.18 3.83 14.43
N GLY A 29 -14.84 2.56 14.23
CA GLY A 29 -15.63 1.43 14.72
C GLY A 29 -15.81 0.32 13.70
N LEU A 30 -16.19 -0.86 14.18
CA LEU A 30 -16.43 -2.04 13.33
C LEU A 30 -17.93 -2.32 13.12
N GLU A 31 -18.81 -1.57 13.80
CA GLU A 31 -20.26 -1.78 13.71
C GLU A 31 -20.75 -1.57 12.27
N GLY A 32 -20.36 -0.46 11.63
CA GLY A 32 -20.76 -0.16 10.25
C GLY A 32 -20.30 -1.20 9.25
N PRO A 33 -18.99 -1.58 9.22
CA PRO A 33 -18.50 -2.69 8.41
C PRO A 33 -19.21 -4.02 8.69
N GLN A 34 -19.48 -4.35 9.96
CA GLN A 34 -20.15 -5.58 10.34
C GLN A 34 -21.60 -5.63 9.85
N GLU A 35 -22.38 -4.57 10.07
CA GLU A 35 -23.76 -4.46 9.59
C GLU A 35 -23.85 -4.51 8.06
N LEU A 36 -22.87 -3.90 7.37
CA LEU A 36 -22.81 -3.95 5.91
C LEU A 36 -22.49 -5.37 5.41
N TRP A 37 -21.57 -6.05 6.07
CA TRP A 37 -21.20 -7.42 5.76
C TRP A 37 -22.38 -8.38 5.93
N GLU A 38 -23.10 -8.26 7.05
CA GLU A 38 -24.33 -9.05 7.33
C GLU A 38 -25.44 -8.77 6.30
N TYR A 39 -25.64 -7.49 5.95
CA TYR A 39 -26.60 -7.09 4.89
C TYR A 39 -26.29 -7.76 3.55
N LEU A 40 -25.01 -7.95 3.23
CA LEU A 40 -24.55 -8.58 1.99
C LEU A 40 -24.46 -10.12 2.10
N ASN A 41 -24.97 -10.73 3.18
CA ASN A 41 -24.89 -12.15 3.48
C ASN A 41 -23.46 -12.68 3.71
N CYS A 42 -22.62 -11.87 4.34
CA CYS A 42 -21.26 -12.23 4.77
C CYS A 42 -20.36 -12.75 3.64
N PRO A 43 -20.20 -12.01 2.53
CA PRO A 43 -19.41 -12.49 1.40
C PRO A 43 -17.97 -12.82 1.84
N GLY A 44 -17.43 -13.93 1.31
CA GLY A 44 -16.08 -14.39 1.58
C GLY A 44 -15.86 -14.99 2.97
N HIS A 45 -16.90 -15.14 3.82
CA HIS A 45 -16.77 -15.64 5.18
C HIS A 45 -16.09 -17.01 5.28
N SER A 46 -16.36 -17.91 4.36
CA SER A 46 -15.83 -19.27 4.33
C SER A 46 -14.48 -19.40 3.64
N ILE A 47 -13.94 -18.31 3.07
CA ILE A 47 -12.70 -18.34 2.33
C ILE A 47 -11.53 -18.04 3.29
N PRO A 48 -10.51 -18.91 3.38
CA PRO A 48 -9.35 -18.69 4.23
C PRO A 48 -8.65 -17.37 3.86
N THR A 49 -8.27 -16.60 4.88
CA THR A 49 -7.81 -15.23 4.70
C THR A 49 -6.46 -14.99 5.38
N ILE A 50 -5.58 -14.24 4.72
CA ILE A 50 -4.37 -13.64 5.30
C ILE A 50 -4.65 -12.16 5.54
N HIS A 51 -4.46 -11.67 6.77
CA HIS A 51 -4.71 -10.29 7.13
C HIS A 51 -3.40 -9.53 7.39
N ILE A 52 -3.21 -8.40 6.71
CA ILE A 52 -1.93 -7.68 6.71
C ILE A 52 -2.08 -6.26 7.23
N ALA A 53 -1.31 -5.92 8.27
CA ALA A 53 -1.17 -4.56 8.78
C ALA A 53 0.30 -4.09 8.73
N GLY A 54 0.51 -2.78 8.87
CA GLY A 54 1.84 -2.17 8.90
C GLY A 54 1.80 -0.71 8.47
N THR A 55 2.90 0.00 8.65
CA THR A 55 3.03 1.37 8.11
C THR A 55 3.42 1.29 6.64
N ASN A 56 4.58 0.74 6.34
CA ASN A 56 5.09 0.51 4.99
C ASN A 56 5.16 -1.00 4.70
N GLY A 57 5.23 -1.37 3.42
CA GLY A 57 5.45 -2.76 3.00
C GLY A 57 4.20 -3.62 2.88
N LYS A 58 3.01 -3.17 3.34
CA LYS A 58 1.76 -3.94 3.23
C LYS A 58 1.51 -4.42 1.80
N GLY A 59 1.35 -3.51 0.84
CA GLY A 59 1.09 -3.87 -0.56
C GLY A 59 2.18 -4.76 -1.16
N SER A 60 3.48 -4.51 -0.86
CA SER A 60 4.56 -5.40 -1.31
C SER A 60 4.41 -6.82 -0.76
N SER A 61 4.14 -6.95 0.54
CA SER A 61 3.93 -8.27 1.18
C SER A 61 2.68 -8.97 0.65
N THR A 62 1.60 -8.22 0.44
CA THR A 62 0.35 -8.70 -0.19
C THR A 62 0.64 -9.33 -1.56
N HIS A 63 1.38 -8.64 -2.41
CA HIS A 63 1.67 -9.12 -3.77
C HIS A 63 2.75 -10.21 -3.80
N LEU A 64 3.71 -10.23 -2.87
CA LEU A 64 4.63 -11.35 -2.67
C LEU A 64 3.86 -12.64 -2.30
N LEU A 65 2.97 -12.56 -1.31
CA LEU A 65 2.12 -13.67 -0.90
C LEU A 65 1.25 -14.17 -2.05
N ALA A 66 0.52 -13.27 -2.71
CA ALA A 66 -0.34 -13.61 -3.83
C ALA A 66 0.43 -14.28 -4.98
N SER A 67 1.63 -13.78 -5.30
CA SER A 67 2.48 -14.35 -6.33
C SER A 67 3.00 -15.74 -5.94
N GLY A 68 3.44 -15.92 -4.69
CA GLY A 68 3.86 -17.23 -4.18
C GLY A 68 2.73 -18.26 -4.24
N MET A 69 1.55 -17.87 -3.79
CA MET A 69 0.37 -18.75 -3.80
C MET A 69 -0.11 -19.08 -5.21
N LYS A 70 0.01 -18.14 -6.16
CA LYS A 70 -0.29 -18.39 -7.57
C LYS A 70 0.61 -19.47 -8.19
N GLU A 71 1.92 -19.48 -7.87
CA GLU A 71 2.84 -20.53 -8.36
C GLU A 71 2.53 -21.91 -7.76
N MET A 72 1.81 -21.97 -6.64
CA MET A 72 1.25 -23.21 -6.12
C MET A 72 -0.07 -23.65 -6.79
N GLY A 73 -0.55 -22.86 -7.78
CA GLY A 73 -1.81 -23.12 -8.49
C GLY A 73 -3.07 -22.60 -7.80
N LEU A 74 -2.93 -21.79 -6.75
CA LEU A 74 -4.08 -21.23 -6.01
C LEU A 74 -4.61 -19.95 -6.68
N ARG A 75 -5.92 -19.80 -6.70
CA ARG A 75 -6.62 -18.57 -7.06
C ARG A 75 -6.72 -17.67 -5.83
N VAL A 76 -6.05 -16.54 -5.84
CA VAL A 76 -5.95 -15.66 -4.68
C VAL A 76 -6.60 -14.31 -4.97
N GLY A 77 -7.65 -13.98 -4.21
CA GLY A 77 -8.23 -12.64 -4.17
C GLY A 77 -7.36 -11.70 -3.34
N VAL A 78 -7.05 -10.56 -3.89
CA VAL A 78 -6.23 -9.51 -3.24
C VAL A 78 -7.06 -8.24 -3.09
N PHE A 79 -7.26 -7.81 -1.85
CA PHE A 79 -7.74 -6.46 -1.54
C PHE A 79 -6.58 -5.60 -1.06
N SER A 80 -6.30 -4.52 -1.78
CA SER A 80 -5.19 -3.59 -1.47
C SER A 80 -5.59 -2.13 -1.67
N SER A 81 -4.89 -1.21 -1.00
CA SER A 81 -5.14 0.22 -1.11
C SER A 81 -3.91 1.07 -0.80
N PRO A 82 -3.83 2.30 -1.37
CA PRO A 82 -4.68 2.82 -2.45
C PRO A 82 -4.35 2.20 -3.81
N HIS A 83 -5.21 2.38 -4.80
CA HIS A 83 -4.88 2.14 -6.21
C HIS A 83 -3.99 3.26 -6.76
N LEU A 84 -3.35 3.01 -7.88
CA LEU A 84 -2.54 4.00 -8.60
C LEU A 84 -3.30 4.56 -9.82
N PHE A 85 -3.58 3.74 -10.80
CA PHE A 85 -4.12 4.17 -12.10
C PHE A 85 -5.63 3.88 -12.26
N ASP A 86 -6.09 2.75 -11.76
CA ASP A 86 -7.47 2.30 -11.93
C ASP A 86 -8.07 1.88 -10.58
N PHE A 87 -9.29 2.33 -10.30
CA PHE A 87 -10.05 1.94 -9.12
C PHE A 87 -10.06 0.43 -8.88
N ARG A 88 -10.14 -0.35 -9.97
CA ARG A 88 -10.22 -1.81 -9.95
C ARG A 88 -8.96 -2.50 -9.42
N GLU A 89 -7.83 -1.80 -9.33
CA GLU A 89 -6.60 -2.32 -8.70
C GLU A 89 -6.81 -2.73 -7.24
N ARG A 90 -7.87 -2.21 -6.60
CA ARG A 90 -8.23 -2.54 -5.21
C ARG A 90 -8.71 -3.95 -5.01
N ALA A 91 -9.23 -4.60 -6.07
CA ALA A 91 -9.72 -5.97 -6.05
C ALA A 91 -9.15 -6.73 -7.25
N LYS A 92 -8.22 -7.64 -7.00
CA LYS A 92 -7.51 -8.39 -8.04
C LYS A 92 -7.48 -9.89 -7.75
N ILE A 93 -7.40 -10.69 -8.81
CA ILE A 93 -7.07 -12.12 -8.77
C ILE A 93 -5.87 -12.32 -9.70
N GLY A 94 -4.69 -12.52 -9.13
CA GLY A 94 -3.45 -12.44 -9.90
C GLY A 94 -3.25 -11.03 -10.48
N SER A 95 -3.08 -10.92 -11.81
CA SER A 95 -3.00 -9.63 -12.54
C SER A 95 -4.38 -9.12 -13.01
N GLU A 96 -5.43 -9.95 -12.94
CA GLU A 96 -6.77 -9.60 -13.36
C GLU A 96 -7.45 -8.70 -12.31
N MET A 97 -7.95 -7.55 -12.75
CA MET A 97 -8.74 -6.64 -11.93
C MET A 97 -10.23 -7.02 -12.00
N ILE A 98 -10.97 -6.71 -10.95
CA ILE A 98 -12.44 -6.81 -10.94
C ILE A 98 -13.05 -6.19 -12.21
N SER A 99 -14.01 -6.86 -12.83
CA SER A 99 -14.60 -6.36 -14.09
C SER A 99 -15.44 -5.10 -13.88
N GLN A 100 -15.47 -4.25 -14.91
CA GLN A 100 -16.29 -3.04 -14.90
C GLN A 100 -17.78 -3.38 -14.76
N GLU A 101 -18.20 -4.47 -15.35
CA GLU A 101 -19.58 -4.98 -15.30
C GLU A 101 -19.97 -5.40 -13.89
N PHE A 102 -19.06 -6.09 -13.18
CA PHE A 102 -19.31 -6.49 -11.79
C PHE A 102 -19.47 -5.27 -10.91
N VAL A 103 -18.56 -4.30 -10.99
CA VAL A 103 -18.62 -3.04 -10.22
C VAL A 103 -19.95 -2.32 -10.49
N ALA A 104 -20.29 -2.11 -11.76
CA ALA A 104 -21.53 -1.41 -12.16
C ALA A 104 -22.79 -2.12 -11.65
N ARG A 105 -22.87 -3.43 -11.81
CA ARG A 105 -23.99 -4.27 -11.35
C ARG A 105 -24.13 -4.20 -9.83
N TRP A 106 -23.07 -4.45 -9.10
CA TRP A 106 -23.06 -4.50 -7.63
C TRP A 106 -23.46 -3.16 -7.02
N VAL A 107 -22.88 -2.04 -7.48
CA VAL A 107 -23.24 -0.70 -7.00
C VAL A 107 -24.70 -0.39 -7.32
N THR A 108 -25.16 -0.66 -8.55
CA THR A 108 -26.55 -0.40 -8.97
C THR A 108 -27.55 -1.17 -8.10
N GLN A 109 -27.23 -2.43 -7.78
CA GLN A 109 -28.10 -3.30 -6.97
C GLN A 109 -28.28 -2.78 -5.56
N HIS A 110 -27.24 -2.20 -4.96
CA HIS A 110 -27.20 -1.88 -3.51
C HIS A 110 -27.22 -0.38 -3.21
N VAL A 111 -27.21 0.49 -4.21
CA VAL A 111 -27.07 1.96 -4.03
C VAL A 111 -28.06 2.58 -3.04
N SER A 112 -29.31 2.13 -3.02
CA SER A 112 -30.32 2.66 -2.08
C SER A 112 -29.98 2.33 -0.63
N ALA A 113 -29.63 1.08 -0.36
CA ALA A 113 -29.24 0.63 0.98
C ALA A 113 -27.94 1.32 1.46
N PHE A 114 -26.98 1.55 0.58
CA PHE A 114 -25.73 2.23 0.93
C PHE A 114 -25.95 3.71 1.31
N LYS A 115 -26.88 4.40 0.64
CA LYS A 115 -27.28 5.77 1.00
C LYS A 115 -27.89 5.87 2.41
N GLU A 116 -28.74 4.90 2.76
CA GLU A 116 -29.38 4.86 4.07
C GLU A 116 -28.41 4.53 5.21
N ARG A 117 -27.46 3.61 4.96
CA ARG A 117 -26.46 3.16 5.95
C ARG A 117 -25.34 4.17 6.16
N GLY A 118 -25.03 4.99 5.17
CA GLY A 118 -23.96 5.97 5.21
C GLY A 118 -22.57 5.34 5.39
N ASN A 119 -22.31 4.18 4.80
CA ASN A 119 -21.01 3.52 4.79
C ASN A 119 -19.94 4.37 4.09
N SER A 120 -18.68 4.21 4.49
CA SER A 120 -17.55 4.91 3.87
C SER A 120 -17.14 4.27 2.54
N PHE A 121 -16.42 5.04 1.73
CA PHE A 121 -15.80 4.55 0.50
C PHE A 121 -14.95 3.28 0.70
N PHE A 122 -14.16 3.24 1.80
CA PHE A 122 -13.30 2.10 2.08
C PHE A 122 -14.12 0.84 2.43
N GLU A 123 -15.14 0.98 3.29
CA GLU A 123 -16.05 -0.12 3.64
C GLU A 123 -16.75 -0.70 2.41
N LEU A 124 -17.33 0.17 1.56
CA LEU A 124 -18.00 -0.27 0.34
C LEU A 124 -17.04 -0.94 -0.64
N THR A 125 -15.83 -0.41 -0.78
CA THR A 125 -14.83 -0.99 -1.70
C THR A 125 -14.34 -2.35 -1.22
N MET A 126 -14.16 -2.53 0.09
CA MET A 126 -13.80 -3.82 0.68
C MET A 126 -14.91 -4.84 0.45
N MET A 127 -16.17 -4.49 0.71
CA MET A 127 -17.31 -5.40 0.51
C MET A 127 -17.54 -5.75 -0.96
N LEU A 128 -17.31 -4.80 -1.86
CA LEU A 128 -17.30 -5.06 -3.31
C LEU A 128 -16.26 -6.12 -3.66
N ALA A 129 -15.04 -6.00 -3.13
CA ALA A 129 -13.97 -6.96 -3.35
C ALA A 129 -14.32 -8.35 -2.80
N MET A 130 -14.81 -8.42 -1.54
CA MET A 130 -15.22 -9.68 -0.91
C MET A 130 -16.34 -10.37 -1.69
N SER A 131 -17.35 -9.62 -2.16
CA SER A 131 -18.44 -10.14 -2.98
C SER A 131 -17.94 -10.68 -4.33
N TRP A 132 -16.95 -10.02 -4.92
CA TRP A 132 -16.34 -10.50 -6.15
C TRP A 132 -15.48 -11.73 -5.95
N PHE A 133 -14.71 -11.81 -4.89
CA PHE A 133 -13.89 -12.98 -4.58
C PHE A 133 -14.74 -14.24 -4.36
N GLU A 134 -15.89 -14.10 -3.68
CA GLU A 134 -16.85 -15.19 -3.52
C GLU A 134 -17.49 -15.60 -4.86
N ASP A 135 -17.95 -14.63 -5.68
CA ASP A 135 -18.48 -14.88 -7.03
C ASP A 135 -17.47 -15.63 -7.92
N GLN A 136 -16.19 -15.29 -7.77
CA GLN A 136 -15.09 -15.88 -8.54
C GLN A 136 -14.55 -17.18 -7.92
N GLN A 137 -15.06 -17.61 -6.78
CA GLN A 137 -14.66 -18.83 -6.08
C GLN A 137 -13.14 -18.93 -5.89
N VAL A 138 -12.55 -17.87 -5.31
CA VAL A 138 -11.12 -17.88 -4.99
C VAL A 138 -10.80 -18.86 -3.86
N ASP A 139 -9.61 -19.45 -3.87
CA ASP A 139 -9.16 -20.38 -2.84
C ASP A 139 -8.73 -19.67 -1.55
N TRP A 140 -8.20 -18.45 -1.68
CA TRP A 140 -7.71 -17.64 -0.58
C TRP A 140 -7.99 -16.16 -0.82
N ILE A 141 -8.07 -15.40 0.28
CA ILE A 141 -8.14 -13.94 0.26
C ILE A 141 -6.94 -13.37 1.02
N ILE A 142 -6.34 -12.31 0.49
CA ILE A 142 -5.35 -11.49 1.20
C ILE A 142 -5.94 -10.10 1.37
N LEU A 143 -6.12 -9.68 2.64
CA LEU A 143 -6.67 -8.38 3.00
C LEU A 143 -5.57 -7.46 3.53
N GLU A 144 -5.31 -6.37 2.83
CA GLU A 144 -4.48 -5.27 3.30
C GLU A 144 -5.33 -4.28 4.09
N THR A 145 -4.94 -3.93 5.33
CA THR A 145 -5.58 -2.86 6.10
C THR A 145 -5.40 -1.50 5.40
N GLY A 146 -6.43 -0.68 5.43
CA GLY A 146 -6.36 0.70 4.93
C GLY A 146 -5.52 1.57 5.87
N MET A 147 -5.85 1.58 7.17
CA MET A 147 -5.16 2.38 8.18
C MET A 147 -5.25 1.72 9.56
N GLY A 148 -4.13 1.70 10.30
CA GLY A 148 -4.09 1.10 11.64
C GLY A 148 -4.22 -0.41 11.59
N GLY A 149 -5.27 -0.95 12.17
CA GLY A 149 -5.61 -2.36 12.24
C GLY A 149 -6.84 -2.60 13.11
N ARG A 150 -6.79 -2.25 14.39
CA ARG A 150 -7.83 -2.53 15.40
C ARG A 150 -9.25 -2.12 14.97
N LEU A 151 -9.39 -0.94 14.37
CA LEU A 151 -10.65 -0.35 13.95
C LEU A 151 -10.75 -0.21 12.40
N ASP A 152 -9.85 -0.87 11.67
CA ASP A 152 -9.92 -0.94 10.23
C ASP A 152 -11.08 -1.82 9.77
N ALA A 153 -11.80 -1.43 8.72
CA ALA A 153 -12.96 -2.18 8.25
C ALA A 153 -12.60 -3.64 7.89
N THR A 154 -11.36 -3.91 7.46
CA THR A 154 -10.90 -5.28 7.17
C THR A 154 -10.84 -6.16 8.41
N ASN A 155 -10.84 -5.58 9.62
CA ASN A 155 -10.70 -6.32 10.87
C ASN A 155 -11.98 -7.06 11.32
N ILE A 156 -13.02 -7.07 10.51
CA ILE A 156 -14.18 -7.98 10.71
C ILE A 156 -13.87 -9.41 10.26
N CYS A 157 -12.81 -9.63 9.48
CA CYS A 157 -12.42 -10.96 9.01
C CYS A 157 -11.93 -11.88 10.15
N SER A 158 -12.00 -13.19 9.88
CA SER A 158 -11.40 -14.25 10.71
C SER A 158 -10.25 -14.88 9.93
N PRO A 159 -9.02 -14.36 10.04
CA PRO A 159 -7.90 -14.83 9.24
C PRO A 159 -7.30 -16.15 9.77
N GLU A 160 -6.67 -16.93 8.89
CA GLU A 160 -5.84 -18.08 9.25
C GLU A 160 -4.48 -17.67 9.82
N ILE A 161 -3.97 -16.50 9.40
CA ILE A 161 -2.71 -15.91 9.86
C ILE A 161 -2.71 -14.41 9.66
N CYS A 162 -2.06 -13.70 10.57
CA CYS A 162 -1.81 -12.27 10.47
C CYS A 162 -0.36 -11.97 10.13
N LEU A 163 -0.13 -10.90 9.35
CA LEU A 163 1.21 -10.36 9.08
C LEU A 163 1.27 -8.89 9.46
N ILE A 164 2.25 -8.52 10.28
CA ILE A 164 2.54 -7.12 10.62
C ILE A 164 3.91 -6.77 10.05
N THR A 165 3.94 -5.86 9.05
CA THR A 165 5.16 -5.57 8.28
C THR A 165 6.13 -4.71 9.05
N ASN A 166 5.85 -3.42 9.23
CA ASN A 166 6.70 -2.55 10.04
C ASN A 166 5.89 -1.47 10.77
N ILE A 167 6.54 -0.80 11.74
CA ILE A 167 5.96 0.30 12.49
C ILE A 167 6.78 1.56 12.27
N GLY A 168 6.15 2.56 11.68
CA GLY A 168 6.68 3.90 11.48
C GLY A 168 5.67 4.97 11.89
N LEU A 169 6.14 6.21 12.03
CA LEU A 169 5.27 7.35 12.28
C LEU A 169 4.55 7.71 10.98
N ASP A 170 3.26 7.44 10.92
CA ASP A 170 2.32 7.86 9.87
C ASP A 170 0.91 7.93 10.46
N HIS A 171 0.04 8.75 9.87
CA HIS A 171 -1.34 8.95 10.33
C HIS A 171 -1.46 9.28 11.83
N GLN A 172 -0.50 10.05 12.38
CA GLN A 172 -0.37 10.32 13.82
C GLN A 172 -1.64 10.91 14.45
N GLN A 173 -2.40 11.70 13.70
CA GLN A 173 -3.69 12.27 14.12
C GLN A 173 -4.77 11.22 14.45
N PHE A 174 -4.59 9.95 13.99
CA PHE A 174 -5.53 8.85 14.21
C PHE A 174 -4.94 7.72 15.04
N LEU A 175 -3.65 7.42 14.82
CA LEU A 175 -3.01 6.23 15.38
C LEU A 175 -2.14 6.51 16.61
N GLY A 176 -1.90 7.79 16.94
CA GLY A 176 -1.04 8.20 18.04
C GLY A 176 0.31 8.75 17.59
N ASN A 177 1.02 9.37 18.53
CA ASN A 177 2.22 10.16 18.25
C ASN A 177 3.54 9.41 18.49
N ASP A 178 3.48 8.15 18.88
CA ASP A 178 4.65 7.29 19.15
C ASP A 178 4.48 5.92 18.52
N ARG A 179 5.60 5.24 18.29
CA ARG A 179 5.62 3.94 17.59
C ARG A 179 4.97 2.82 18.41
N ARG A 180 5.01 2.88 19.75
CA ARG A 180 4.39 1.86 20.61
C ARG A 180 2.86 1.92 20.51
N THR A 181 2.28 3.11 20.55
CA THR A 181 0.83 3.31 20.36
C THR A 181 0.39 2.84 18.98
N ILE A 182 1.12 3.21 17.92
CA ILE A 182 0.85 2.76 16.56
C ILE A 182 0.97 1.22 16.43
N ALA A 183 1.94 0.61 17.12
CA ALA A 183 2.07 -0.85 17.17
C ALA A 183 0.85 -1.51 17.81
N GLY A 184 0.33 -0.94 18.89
CA GLY A 184 -0.91 -1.41 19.54
C GLY A 184 -2.12 -1.37 18.61
N GLU A 185 -2.30 -0.29 17.84
CA GLU A 185 -3.37 -0.19 16.84
C GLU A 185 -3.24 -1.26 15.75
N LYS A 186 -2.01 -1.53 15.28
CA LYS A 186 -1.77 -2.56 14.27
C LYS A 186 -1.88 -3.99 14.84
N ALA A 187 -1.45 -4.21 16.07
CA ALA A 187 -1.62 -5.47 16.79
C ALA A 187 -3.10 -5.84 16.99
N GLY A 188 -4.02 -4.87 16.85
CA GLY A 188 -5.46 -5.09 16.88
C GLY A 188 -6.00 -6.05 15.83
N ILE A 189 -5.23 -6.39 14.78
CA ILE A 189 -5.61 -7.43 13.81
C ILE A 189 -5.41 -8.84 14.35
N ILE A 190 -4.62 -9.03 15.41
CA ILE A 190 -4.35 -10.33 16.02
C ILE A 190 -5.64 -10.89 16.61
N LYS A 191 -6.00 -12.11 16.25
CA LYS A 191 -7.21 -12.81 16.69
C LYS A 191 -6.86 -13.92 17.69
N ALA A 192 -7.85 -14.34 18.47
CA ALA A 192 -7.68 -15.41 19.47
C ALA A 192 -7.22 -16.70 18.81
N GLY A 193 -6.08 -17.25 19.26
CA GLY A 193 -5.51 -18.49 18.76
C GLY A 193 -4.90 -18.44 17.35
N VAL A 194 -5.02 -17.31 16.63
CA VAL A 194 -4.53 -17.18 15.25
C VAL A 194 -3.06 -16.77 15.24
N PRO A 195 -2.18 -17.47 14.50
CA PRO A 195 -0.77 -17.12 14.42
C PRO A 195 -0.55 -15.74 13.80
N VAL A 196 0.46 -15.03 14.30
CA VAL A 196 0.88 -13.75 13.77
C VAL A 196 2.38 -13.73 13.49
N VAL A 197 2.74 -13.29 12.29
CA VAL A 197 4.12 -12.99 11.91
C VAL A 197 4.35 -11.49 12.04
N VAL A 198 5.39 -11.08 12.77
CA VAL A 198 5.85 -9.70 12.86
C VAL A 198 7.23 -9.60 12.24
N VAL A 199 7.39 -8.69 11.27
CA VAL A 199 8.63 -8.62 10.47
C VAL A 199 9.77 -8.01 11.28
N GLU A 200 9.51 -6.92 12.00
CA GLU A 200 10.55 -6.19 12.71
C GLU A 200 10.49 -6.42 14.23
N LYS A 201 11.53 -7.01 14.81
CA LYS A 201 11.69 -7.14 16.25
C LYS A 201 12.42 -5.90 16.81
N ASP A 202 11.68 -4.80 16.91
CA ASP A 202 12.19 -3.52 17.38
C ASP A 202 11.97 -3.35 18.90
N ALA A 203 12.95 -2.79 19.60
CA ALA A 203 12.92 -2.66 21.07
C ALA A 203 11.77 -1.80 21.59
N GLU A 204 11.36 -0.79 20.82
CA GLU A 204 10.28 0.14 21.18
C GLU A 204 8.88 -0.47 21.00
N THR A 205 8.70 -1.35 19.99
CA THR A 205 7.39 -1.84 19.58
C THR A 205 7.10 -3.30 19.94
N LYS A 206 8.13 -4.12 20.19
CA LYS A 206 8.01 -5.56 20.40
C LYS A 206 7.05 -5.94 21.55
N GLU A 207 7.05 -5.18 22.63
CA GLU A 207 6.22 -5.48 23.81
C GLU A 207 4.72 -5.35 23.47
N ALA A 208 4.32 -4.40 22.61
CA ALA A 208 2.94 -4.26 22.19
C ALA A 208 2.42 -5.52 21.48
N PHE A 209 3.27 -6.19 20.69
CA PHE A 209 2.91 -7.44 20.02
C PHE A 209 2.90 -8.62 20.99
N ILE A 210 3.87 -8.70 21.90
CA ILE A 210 3.93 -9.75 22.93
C ILE A 210 2.69 -9.69 23.81
N ASP A 211 2.35 -8.50 24.32
CA ASP A 211 1.20 -8.30 25.20
C ASP A 211 -0.11 -8.72 24.55
N VAL A 212 -0.37 -8.24 23.31
CA VAL A 212 -1.61 -8.56 22.58
C VAL A 212 -1.66 -10.05 22.21
N SER A 213 -0.55 -10.62 21.73
CA SER A 213 -0.50 -12.04 21.36
C SER A 213 -0.73 -12.93 22.58
N SER A 214 -0.10 -12.63 23.70
CA SER A 214 -0.29 -13.38 24.97
C SER A 214 -1.74 -13.29 25.46
N ALA A 215 -2.33 -12.08 25.45
CA ALA A 215 -3.73 -11.88 25.85
C ALA A 215 -4.73 -12.63 24.97
N LYS A 216 -4.37 -12.87 23.70
CA LYS A 216 -5.19 -13.58 22.71
C LYS A 216 -4.85 -15.07 22.61
N GLY A 217 -3.82 -15.57 23.31
CA GLY A 217 -3.30 -16.93 23.12
C GLY A 217 -2.84 -17.19 21.68
N ALA A 218 -2.42 -16.13 20.96
CA ALA A 218 -2.02 -16.18 19.56
C ALA A 218 -0.52 -16.53 19.46
N PRO A 219 -0.11 -17.55 18.68
CA PRO A 219 1.28 -17.85 18.43
C PRO A 219 1.98 -16.68 17.73
N LEU A 220 3.02 -16.11 18.35
CA LEU A 220 3.79 -14.98 17.81
C LEU A 220 5.10 -15.48 17.19
N PHE A 221 5.31 -15.16 15.93
CA PHE A 221 6.52 -15.46 15.17
C PHE A 221 7.20 -14.16 14.73
N TRP A 222 8.51 -14.08 14.96
CA TRP A 222 9.34 -13.02 14.40
C TRP A 222 9.91 -13.52 13.06
N ALA A 223 9.73 -12.74 12.00
CA ALA A 223 10.29 -13.11 10.71
C ALA A 223 11.82 -13.24 10.79
N THR A 224 12.34 -14.35 10.30
CA THR A 224 13.78 -14.60 10.17
C THR A 224 14.28 -14.18 8.79
N SER A 225 15.59 -14.18 8.58
CA SER A 225 16.15 -13.87 7.29
C SER A 225 16.00 -15.06 6.33
N TYR A 226 15.33 -14.80 5.20
CA TYR A 226 15.27 -15.68 4.05
C TYR A 226 16.11 -15.05 2.94
N ASP A 227 17.11 -15.77 2.44
CA ASP A 227 17.92 -15.31 1.31
C ASP A 227 17.27 -15.74 -0.01
N LEU A 228 16.16 -15.08 -0.35
CA LEU A 228 15.35 -15.39 -1.53
C LEU A 228 15.43 -14.25 -2.55
N PRO A 229 15.60 -14.59 -3.85
CA PRO A 229 15.55 -13.61 -4.92
C PRO A 229 14.14 -13.07 -5.12
N SER A 230 14.07 -11.81 -5.63
CA SER A 230 12.80 -11.20 -6.01
C SER A 230 12.99 -10.26 -7.22
N ASP A 231 11.94 -10.11 -8.02
CA ASP A 231 11.85 -9.10 -9.07
C ASP A 231 11.51 -7.69 -8.52
N LEU A 232 11.13 -7.59 -7.23
CA LEU A 232 10.99 -6.32 -6.54
C LEU A 232 12.37 -5.81 -6.09
N LYS A 233 12.86 -4.74 -6.73
CA LYS A 233 14.27 -4.30 -6.62
C LYS A 233 14.60 -3.35 -5.47
N GLY A 234 13.59 -2.78 -4.77
CA GLY A 234 13.83 -1.93 -3.61
C GLY A 234 14.60 -2.65 -2.50
N SER A 235 15.65 -2.05 -1.95
CA SER A 235 16.46 -2.65 -0.87
C SER A 235 15.64 -2.98 0.39
N TYR A 236 14.58 -2.21 0.62
CA TYR A 236 13.59 -2.43 1.69
C TYR A 236 12.73 -3.68 1.47
N GLN A 237 12.69 -4.24 0.25
CA GLN A 237 11.91 -5.44 -0.05
C GLN A 237 12.41 -6.67 0.70
N LYS A 238 13.68 -6.69 1.13
CA LYS A 238 14.21 -7.78 1.95
C LYS A 238 13.35 -8.05 3.19
N HIS A 239 12.86 -7.00 3.85
CA HIS A 239 11.98 -7.12 5.01
C HIS A 239 10.62 -7.71 4.61
N ASN A 240 10.04 -7.22 3.50
CA ASN A 240 8.76 -7.71 3.01
C ASN A 240 8.84 -9.17 2.55
N ILE A 241 9.94 -9.54 1.88
CA ILE A 241 10.25 -10.93 1.47
C ILE A 241 10.32 -11.84 2.70
N ASN A 242 11.03 -11.43 3.74
CA ASN A 242 11.15 -12.21 4.97
C ASN A 242 9.79 -12.43 5.64
N GLY A 243 8.95 -11.41 5.70
CA GLY A 243 7.60 -11.51 6.25
C GLY A 243 6.68 -12.44 5.43
N ALA A 244 6.66 -12.25 4.11
CA ALA A 244 5.87 -13.10 3.22
C ALA A 244 6.36 -14.56 3.23
N ALA A 245 7.69 -14.77 3.23
CA ALA A 245 8.27 -16.11 3.32
C ALA A 245 7.93 -16.81 4.64
N ALA A 246 7.99 -16.10 5.76
CA ALA A 246 7.61 -16.66 7.06
C ALA A 246 6.13 -17.07 7.12
N VAL A 247 5.23 -16.28 6.52
CA VAL A 247 3.81 -16.64 6.40
C VAL A 247 3.63 -17.90 5.54
N LEU A 248 4.26 -17.95 4.36
CA LEU A 248 4.11 -19.11 3.46
C LEU A 248 4.80 -20.36 3.98
N ASP A 249 5.89 -20.23 4.71
CA ASP A 249 6.60 -21.34 5.35
C ASP A 249 5.75 -21.96 6.49
N LEU A 250 4.97 -21.14 7.19
CA LEU A 250 4.02 -21.60 8.22
C LEU A 250 2.77 -22.26 7.62
N LEU A 251 2.23 -21.72 6.53
CA LEU A 251 1.01 -22.22 5.91
C LEU A 251 1.28 -23.39 4.96
N PHE A 252 2.38 -23.36 4.22
CA PHE A 252 2.68 -24.27 3.12
C PHE A 252 4.15 -24.72 3.11
N PRO A 253 4.67 -25.32 4.19
CA PRO A 253 6.09 -25.68 4.31
C PRO A 253 6.58 -26.60 3.21
N GLU A 254 5.73 -27.54 2.75
CA GLU A 254 6.06 -28.52 1.71
C GLU A 254 6.13 -27.92 0.30
N SER A 255 5.58 -26.71 0.11
CA SER A 255 5.52 -26.04 -1.19
C SER A 255 6.58 -24.94 -1.38
N LYS A 256 7.64 -24.96 -0.57
CA LYS A 256 8.67 -23.90 -0.52
C LYS A 256 9.30 -23.58 -1.88
N SER A 257 9.60 -24.59 -2.68
CA SER A 257 10.18 -24.39 -4.01
C SER A 257 9.23 -23.66 -4.97
N LEU A 258 7.92 -23.88 -4.83
CA LEU A 258 6.91 -23.23 -5.67
C LEU A 258 6.68 -21.78 -5.23
N TRP A 259 6.33 -21.56 -3.95
CA TRP A 259 6.04 -20.20 -3.53
C TRP A 259 7.26 -19.27 -3.58
N SER A 260 8.49 -19.78 -3.38
CA SER A 260 9.69 -18.96 -3.53
C SER A 260 9.96 -18.54 -5.00
N LEU A 261 9.59 -19.39 -5.97
CA LEU A 261 9.62 -19.02 -7.38
C LEU A 261 8.71 -17.81 -7.65
N GLY A 262 7.54 -17.75 -7.03
CA GLY A 262 6.61 -16.63 -7.16
C GLY A 262 7.22 -15.28 -6.78
N PHE A 263 8.17 -15.24 -5.86
CA PHE A 263 8.84 -13.99 -5.49
C PHE A 263 9.69 -13.40 -6.62
N THR A 264 10.13 -14.21 -7.58
CA THR A 264 10.84 -13.73 -8.77
C THR A 264 9.92 -13.28 -9.90
N ARG A 265 8.59 -13.44 -9.73
CA ARG A 265 7.55 -13.16 -10.73
C ARG A 265 6.41 -12.28 -10.20
N VAL A 266 6.65 -11.51 -9.14
CA VAL A 266 5.59 -10.72 -8.49
C VAL A 266 4.94 -9.75 -9.46
N ARG A 267 5.75 -9.06 -10.27
CA ARG A 267 5.26 -8.08 -11.25
C ARG A 267 4.45 -8.75 -12.37
N GLU A 268 4.95 -9.86 -12.90
CA GLU A 268 4.24 -10.67 -13.91
C GLU A 268 2.93 -11.23 -13.36
N ASN A 269 2.99 -11.85 -12.19
CA ASN A 269 1.86 -12.57 -11.60
C ASN A 269 0.75 -11.66 -11.10
N THR A 270 1.08 -10.44 -10.67
CA THR A 270 0.12 -9.57 -9.97
C THR A 270 -0.01 -8.17 -10.57
N GLY A 271 0.85 -7.78 -11.52
CA GLY A 271 0.90 -6.43 -12.07
C GLY A 271 1.26 -5.37 -11.02
N PHE A 272 2.06 -5.73 -10.01
CA PHE A 272 2.46 -4.80 -8.94
C PHE A 272 3.44 -3.74 -9.46
N PHE A 273 3.16 -2.48 -9.12
CA PHE A 273 3.88 -1.32 -9.63
C PHE A 273 4.16 -0.28 -8.54
N GLY A 274 5.11 0.65 -8.82
CA GLY A 274 5.37 1.82 -7.98
C GLY A 274 6.21 1.53 -6.72
N ARG A 275 7.08 0.51 -6.76
CA ARG A 275 8.05 0.21 -5.70
C ARG A 275 9.43 -0.04 -6.29
N TRP A 276 10.23 1.02 -6.39
CA TRP A 276 11.52 1.05 -7.07
C TRP A 276 11.42 0.40 -8.46
N THR A 277 10.37 0.77 -9.19
CA THR A 277 10.02 0.19 -10.48
C THR A 277 10.75 0.90 -11.61
N PRO A 278 11.65 0.25 -12.35
CA PRO A 278 12.25 0.85 -13.54
C PRO A 278 11.18 0.97 -14.64
N ILE A 279 11.12 2.15 -15.26
CA ILE A 279 10.21 2.46 -16.38
C ILE A 279 10.97 2.87 -17.66
N CYS A 280 12.26 3.22 -17.53
CA CYS A 280 13.15 3.51 -18.65
C CYS A 280 14.58 3.12 -18.27
N GLU A 281 15.34 2.59 -19.21
CA GLU A 281 16.75 2.22 -18.97
C GLU A 281 17.74 3.27 -19.48
N SER A 282 17.36 4.10 -20.45
CA SER A 282 18.22 5.14 -21.00
C SER A 282 17.40 6.39 -21.39
N PRO A 283 17.49 7.47 -20.58
CA PRO A 283 18.10 7.55 -19.25
C PRO A 283 17.41 6.65 -18.26
N ARG A 284 18.11 6.19 -17.22
CA ARG A 284 17.52 5.30 -16.22
C ARG A 284 16.51 6.06 -15.37
N VAL A 285 15.26 5.61 -15.39
CA VAL A 285 14.15 6.16 -14.61
C VAL A 285 13.55 5.10 -13.71
N VAL A 286 13.44 5.39 -12.42
CA VAL A 286 12.74 4.55 -11.44
C VAL A 286 11.59 5.32 -10.78
N VAL A 287 10.55 4.58 -10.41
CA VAL A 287 9.34 5.12 -9.81
C VAL A 287 9.09 4.47 -8.46
N ASP A 288 8.80 5.27 -7.42
CA ASP A 288 8.46 4.78 -6.10
C ASP A 288 7.38 5.66 -5.43
N THR A 289 6.40 5.04 -4.81
CA THR A 289 5.31 5.74 -4.10
C THR A 289 5.67 6.12 -2.67
N GLY A 290 6.94 6.01 -2.26
CA GLY A 290 7.44 6.44 -0.96
C GLY A 290 7.05 7.89 -0.66
N HIS A 291 6.49 8.15 0.52
CA HIS A 291 5.89 9.44 0.89
C HIS A 291 6.09 9.81 2.37
N ASN A 292 6.88 9.06 3.10
CA ASN A 292 7.22 9.34 4.49
C ASN A 292 8.72 9.19 4.75
N SER A 293 9.18 9.71 5.87
CA SER A 293 10.60 9.74 6.23
C SER A 293 11.25 8.36 6.26
N ALA A 294 10.53 7.35 6.77
CA ALA A 294 11.04 5.97 6.83
C ALA A 294 11.27 5.38 5.43
N ALA A 295 10.34 5.60 4.49
CA ALA A 295 10.50 5.17 3.10
C ALA A 295 11.69 5.88 2.43
N PHE A 296 11.81 7.20 2.59
CA PHE A 296 12.89 7.98 1.98
C PHE A 296 14.28 7.61 2.50
N THR A 297 14.40 7.14 3.74
CA THR A 297 15.68 6.59 4.25
C THR A 297 16.21 5.46 3.35
N PHE A 298 15.34 4.62 2.82
CA PHE A 298 15.72 3.55 1.89
C PHE A 298 15.93 4.08 0.48
N LEU A 299 15.04 4.94 -0.03
CA LEU A 299 15.12 5.46 -1.40
C LEU A 299 16.41 6.24 -1.63
N VAL A 300 16.79 7.12 -0.69
CA VAL A 300 18.02 7.92 -0.78
C VAL A 300 19.27 7.02 -0.77
N LYS A 301 19.30 6.02 0.12
CA LYS A 301 20.41 5.07 0.18
C LYS A 301 20.54 4.25 -1.11
N GLN A 302 19.43 3.79 -1.65
CA GLN A 302 19.41 3.01 -2.88
C GLN A 302 19.78 3.87 -4.08
N ALA A 303 19.25 5.09 -4.18
CA ALA A 303 19.63 6.04 -5.21
C ALA A 303 21.14 6.31 -5.21
N ALA A 304 21.73 6.51 -4.03
CA ALA A 304 23.17 6.69 -3.89
C ALA A 304 23.98 5.45 -4.29
N ALA A 305 23.47 4.24 -4.03
CA ALA A 305 24.15 3.00 -4.39
C ALA A 305 24.09 2.67 -5.89
N GLU A 306 23.01 3.06 -6.58
CA GLU A 306 22.77 2.72 -7.99
C GLU A 306 23.16 3.82 -8.98
N CYS A 307 23.16 5.10 -8.56
CA CYS A 307 23.51 6.23 -9.38
C CYS A 307 25.04 6.32 -9.51
N ARG A 308 25.53 6.35 -10.77
CA ARG A 308 26.97 6.54 -11.07
C ARG A 308 27.32 7.98 -11.43
N GLY A 309 26.33 8.74 -11.87
CA GLY A 309 26.44 10.15 -12.23
C GLY A 309 25.67 11.01 -11.21
N ARG A 310 24.74 11.82 -11.69
CA ARG A 310 23.92 12.73 -10.91
C ARG A 310 22.52 12.17 -10.67
N GLN A 311 21.98 12.43 -9.49
CA GLN A 311 20.57 12.11 -9.19
C GLN A 311 19.65 13.23 -9.62
N HIS A 312 18.52 12.88 -10.22
CA HIS A 312 17.42 13.75 -10.61
C HIS A 312 16.16 13.33 -9.88
N TRP A 313 15.63 14.18 -9.02
CA TRP A 313 14.45 13.88 -8.22
C TRP A 313 13.23 14.65 -8.73
N VAL A 314 12.27 13.93 -9.31
CA VAL A 314 10.94 14.46 -9.65
C VAL A 314 10.04 14.21 -8.43
N LEU A 315 9.69 15.28 -7.74
CA LEU A 315 9.03 15.21 -6.43
C LEU A 315 7.77 16.05 -6.36
N GLY A 316 6.71 15.43 -5.85
CA GLY A 316 5.49 16.09 -5.39
C GLY A 316 5.08 15.52 -4.04
N ALA A 317 4.40 16.31 -3.22
CA ALA A 317 4.01 15.92 -1.86
C ALA A 317 2.51 16.13 -1.61
N ALA A 318 1.93 15.33 -0.71
CA ALA A 318 0.58 15.56 -0.23
C ALA A 318 0.55 16.75 0.74
N ALA A 319 -0.47 17.61 0.62
CA ALA A 319 -0.59 18.85 1.38
C ALA A 319 -0.87 18.62 2.88
N ASP A 320 -1.42 17.46 3.23
CA ASP A 320 -1.79 17.08 4.59
C ASP A 320 -0.63 16.43 5.38
N LYS A 321 0.58 16.36 4.79
CA LYS A 321 1.77 15.76 5.43
C LYS A 321 2.89 16.79 5.57
N ASP A 322 3.56 16.78 6.72
CA ASP A 322 4.85 17.49 6.87
C ASP A 322 5.95 16.74 6.11
N PHE A 323 6.31 17.26 4.95
CA PHE A 323 7.34 16.69 4.10
C PHE A 323 8.76 17.12 4.50
N SER A 324 8.92 17.98 5.50
CA SER A 324 10.22 18.51 5.95
C SER A 324 11.18 17.39 6.38
N ALA A 325 10.68 16.36 7.06
CA ALA A 325 11.49 15.21 7.47
C ALA A 325 12.01 14.37 6.31
N VAL A 326 11.32 14.41 5.16
CA VAL A 326 11.78 13.80 3.90
C VAL A 326 12.86 14.68 3.27
N LEU A 327 12.60 15.98 3.11
CA LEU A 327 13.51 16.92 2.45
C LEU A 327 14.89 16.98 3.14
N LYS A 328 14.94 16.87 4.46
CA LYS A 328 16.20 16.79 5.24
C LYS A 328 17.11 15.64 4.84
N GLN A 329 16.59 14.57 4.25
CA GLN A 329 17.34 13.38 3.88
C GLN A 329 17.89 13.44 2.45
N LEU A 330 17.38 14.35 1.64
CA LEU A 330 17.71 14.44 0.22
C LEU A 330 19.11 15.02 -0.03
N PRO A 331 19.84 14.50 -1.03
CA PRO A 331 21.19 14.96 -1.34
C PRO A 331 21.18 16.39 -1.92
N LYS A 332 21.98 17.30 -1.38
CA LYS A 332 22.06 18.70 -1.83
C LYS A 332 22.61 18.85 -3.25
N GLU A 333 23.42 17.89 -3.69
CA GLU A 333 24.09 17.89 -5.00
C GLU A 333 23.18 17.41 -6.15
N ALA A 334 21.96 16.93 -5.83
CA ALA A 334 21.02 16.43 -6.84
C ALA A 334 20.27 17.56 -7.56
N ASN A 335 19.69 17.24 -8.70
CA ASN A 335 18.77 18.10 -9.42
C ASN A 335 17.33 17.83 -8.96
N TYR A 336 16.56 18.87 -8.63
CA TYR A 336 15.19 18.76 -8.18
C TYR A 336 14.21 19.32 -9.20
N TYR A 337 13.13 18.58 -9.44
CA TYR A 337 12.03 18.91 -10.33
C TYR A 337 10.75 18.88 -9.48
N TRP A 338 10.38 20.04 -8.93
CA TRP A 338 9.23 20.18 -8.06
C TRP A 338 7.95 20.18 -8.89
N THR A 339 7.00 19.31 -8.56
CA THR A 339 5.79 19.17 -9.35
C THR A 339 4.52 19.13 -8.49
N ALA A 340 3.42 19.60 -9.07
CA ALA A 340 2.07 19.35 -8.60
C ALA A 340 1.49 18.13 -9.31
N THR A 341 0.34 17.67 -8.85
CA THR A 341 -0.45 16.61 -9.50
C THR A 341 -1.86 17.12 -9.82
N SER A 342 -2.59 16.35 -10.60
CA SER A 342 -4.02 16.61 -10.87
C SER A 342 -4.91 16.52 -9.61
N ASN A 343 -4.41 15.92 -8.53
CA ASN A 343 -5.14 15.75 -7.29
C ASN A 343 -5.02 16.98 -6.38
N ASN A 344 -6.17 17.56 -6.00
CA ASN A 344 -6.25 18.77 -5.15
C ASN A 344 -5.63 18.62 -3.74
N ARG A 345 -5.26 17.42 -3.32
CA ARG A 345 -4.57 17.12 -2.05
C ARG A 345 -3.05 17.22 -2.13
N THR A 346 -2.49 17.60 -3.26
CA THR A 346 -1.04 17.81 -3.37
C THR A 346 -0.66 19.26 -3.14
N LEU A 347 0.53 19.46 -2.58
CA LEU A 347 1.12 20.79 -2.46
C LEU A 347 1.37 21.35 -3.87
N PRO A 348 1.11 22.63 -4.11
CA PRO A 348 1.59 23.32 -5.32
C PRO A 348 3.11 23.19 -5.43
N ALA A 349 3.62 23.11 -6.66
CA ALA A 349 5.05 22.99 -6.91
C ALA A 349 5.86 24.16 -6.30
N GLU A 350 5.30 25.37 -6.30
CA GLU A 350 5.87 26.57 -5.67
C GLU A 350 6.05 26.37 -4.17
N GLY A 351 5.00 25.93 -3.46
CA GLY A 351 5.07 25.72 -2.01
C GLY A 351 6.07 24.62 -1.62
N LEU A 352 6.16 23.55 -2.43
CA LEU A 352 7.15 22.49 -2.19
C LEU A 352 8.57 22.98 -2.45
N SER A 353 8.78 23.81 -3.49
CA SER A 353 10.05 24.47 -3.82
C SER A 353 10.51 25.42 -2.70
N GLU A 354 9.58 26.20 -2.13
CA GLU A 354 9.88 27.10 -1.00
C GLU A 354 10.33 26.33 0.24
N ILE A 355 9.67 25.19 0.54
CA ILE A 355 10.08 24.33 1.65
C ILE A 355 11.45 23.71 1.34
N GLY A 356 11.66 23.22 0.10
CA GLY A 356 12.94 22.65 -0.35
C GLY A 356 14.12 23.60 -0.20
N SER A 357 13.90 24.88 -0.53
CA SER A 357 14.92 25.93 -0.41
C SER A 357 15.43 26.14 1.02
N LYS A 358 14.59 25.88 2.05
CA LYS A 358 14.99 25.93 3.46
C LYS A 358 15.99 24.82 3.83
N PHE A 359 16.08 23.78 3.03
CA PHE A 359 17.02 22.66 3.17
C PHE A 359 18.14 22.71 2.13
N GLU A 360 18.31 23.85 1.43
CA GLU A 360 19.32 24.06 0.38
C GLU A 360 19.14 23.11 -0.83
N LEU A 361 17.91 22.67 -1.10
CA LEU A 361 17.56 21.84 -2.25
C LEU A 361 17.11 22.76 -3.39
N ASN A 362 17.99 22.95 -4.36
CA ASN A 362 17.72 23.85 -5.49
C ASN A 362 17.08 23.08 -6.66
N GLY A 363 15.95 23.56 -7.16
CA GLY A 363 15.22 22.90 -8.23
C GLY A 363 14.33 23.84 -9.03
N ARG A 364 13.76 23.32 -10.13
CA ARG A 364 12.80 24.01 -10.97
C ARG A 364 11.39 23.50 -10.71
N GLN A 365 10.41 24.37 -10.91
CA GLN A 365 8.99 24.08 -10.73
C GLN A 365 8.35 23.70 -12.06
N TYR A 366 7.40 22.75 -12.02
CA TYR A 366 6.68 22.24 -13.18
C TYR A 366 5.20 22.08 -12.85
N ASP A 367 4.34 22.35 -13.81
CA ASP A 367 2.88 22.32 -13.65
C ASP A 367 2.32 20.89 -13.45
N ASN A 368 3.05 19.87 -13.94
CA ASN A 368 2.63 18.48 -13.84
C ASN A 368 3.83 17.53 -13.86
N VAL A 369 3.60 16.28 -13.43
CA VAL A 369 4.63 15.24 -13.28
C VAL A 369 5.30 14.90 -14.62
N ASN A 370 4.55 14.86 -15.72
CA ASN A 370 5.07 14.47 -17.02
C ASN A 370 6.03 15.51 -17.59
N SER A 371 5.71 16.80 -17.46
CA SER A 371 6.63 17.88 -17.86
C SER A 371 7.89 17.91 -17.00
N ALA A 372 7.79 17.64 -15.70
CA ALA A 372 8.93 17.51 -14.80
C ALA A 372 9.83 16.33 -15.20
N LEU A 373 9.23 15.17 -15.48
CA LEU A 373 9.95 13.97 -15.91
C LEU A 373 10.66 14.16 -17.24
N GLU A 374 10.00 14.77 -18.24
CA GLU A 374 10.63 15.08 -19.53
C GLU A 374 11.79 16.05 -19.39
N ALA A 375 11.66 17.08 -18.55
CA ALA A 375 12.78 17.99 -18.27
C ALA A 375 13.95 17.27 -17.59
N ALA A 376 13.67 16.31 -16.69
CA ALA A 376 14.69 15.49 -16.05
C ALA A 376 15.39 14.58 -17.09
N LYS A 377 14.64 13.95 -18.01
CA LYS A 377 15.19 13.11 -19.07
C LYS A 377 16.10 13.90 -20.03
N ILE A 378 15.70 15.13 -20.39
CA ILE A 378 16.51 15.99 -21.25
C ILE A 378 17.83 16.43 -20.57
N ALA A 379 17.81 16.60 -19.25
CA ALA A 379 18.98 17.04 -18.48
C ALA A 379 19.90 15.89 -18.03
N ALA A 380 19.43 14.64 -18.13
CA ALA A 380 20.18 13.48 -17.66
C ALA A 380 21.28 13.08 -18.66
N GLU A 381 22.44 12.73 -18.11
CA GLU A 381 23.60 12.20 -18.83
C GLU A 381 23.76 10.70 -18.56
N GLU A 382 24.73 10.07 -19.23
CA GLU A 382 25.04 8.66 -19.03
C GLU A 382 25.51 8.40 -17.59
N GLY A 383 24.90 7.43 -16.93
CA GLY A 383 25.16 7.10 -15.53
C GLY A 383 24.27 7.83 -14.53
N ASP A 384 23.45 8.79 -14.97
CA ASP A 384 22.49 9.47 -14.13
C ASP A 384 21.30 8.58 -13.76
N LEU A 385 20.63 8.91 -12.67
CA LEU A 385 19.43 8.23 -12.19
C LEU A 385 18.31 9.24 -11.94
N ILE A 386 17.18 9.03 -12.60
CA ILE A 386 15.97 9.81 -12.39
C ILE A 386 15.05 9.04 -11.44
N ILE A 387 14.60 9.65 -10.35
CA ILE A 387 13.71 9.09 -9.35
C ILE A 387 12.41 9.92 -9.32
N VAL A 388 11.28 9.27 -9.60
CA VAL A 388 9.95 9.87 -9.48
C VAL A 388 9.32 9.37 -8.20
N ALA A 389 9.08 10.25 -7.21
CA ALA A 389 8.60 9.84 -5.88
C ALA A 389 7.87 10.98 -5.13
N GLY A 390 7.46 10.68 -3.90
CA GLY A 390 6.90 11.64 -2.93
C GLY A 390 5.42 11.44 -2.61
N SER A 391 4.66 10.81 -3.48
CA SER A 391 3.29 10.36 -3.16
C SER A 391 2.76 9.34 -4.17
N ASN A 392 1.70 8.61 -3.80
CA ASN A 392 0.94 7.80 -4.77
C ASN A 392 0.37 8.67 -5.91
N PHE A 393 -0.03 9.91 -5.62
CA PHE A 393 -0.59 10.82 -6.63
C PHE A 393 0.43 11.21 -7.71
N VAL A 394 1.69 11.39 -7.34
CA VAL A 394 2.77 11.68 -8.29
C VAL A 394 2.95 10.51 -9.27
N VAL A 395 2.93 9.29 -8.75
CA VAL A 395 3.07 8.09 -9.59
C VAL A 395 1.82 7.86 -10.43
N ALA A 396 0.63 8.14 -9.90
CA ALA A 396 -0.64 7.99 -10.60
C ALA A 396 -0.81 8.93 -11.80
N ASP A 397 -0.18 10.10 -11.77
CA ASP A 397 -0.25 11.09 -12.86
C ASP A 397 0.74 10.81 -14.01
N LEU A 398 1.61 9.79 -13.88
CA LEU A 398 2.53 9.40 -14.96
C LEU A 398 1.76 8.83 -16.15
N GLN A 399 2.09 9.30 -17.33
CA GLN A 399 1.69 8.71 -18.61
C GLN A 399 2.78 7.70 -19.04
N LEU A 400 2.50 6.42 -18.80
CA LEU A 400 3.42 5.28 -19.04
C LEU A 400 3.15 4.62 -20.37
#